data_3a5100719e53d2bcde605b54824fbd96
#
_entry.id   3a5100719e53d2bcde605b54824fbd96
#
_cell.length_a   1.000
_cell.length_b   1.000
_cell.length_c   1.000
_cell.angle_alpha   90.00
_cell.angle_beta   90.00
_cell.angle_gamma   90.00
#
_symmetry.space_group_name_H-M   'P 1'
#
loop_
_entity.id
_entity.type
_entity.pdbx_description
1 polymer ?
#
loop_
_entity_poly.entity_id
_entity_poly.type
_entity_poly.pdbx_seq_one_letter_code
_entity_poly.pdbx_strand_id
1 'polypeptide(L)'
;TGTQNNQEHPTVSAFDNGGFIIGFMSYGQDGESSAYTNSYAQRFDNDGNKIGGQFILTDNTSQYQHMPVVTALDNGKFVATWQAQYTLQYKVYNRIFDENNVAAGGDTMVNTSTSGMQAHGDTAALSGGGFVTTWVDYGQQSHGIYGQLFDASGNKVGLANNSNSSNNSS
;
A
#
# COMPACT_ATOMS: atom_id res chain seq x y z
N THR A 1 9.48 -20.17 -10.65
CA THR A 1 8.22 -20.42 -11.35
C THR A 1 8.06 -19.29 -12.37
N GLY A 2 8.24 -19.63 -13.66
CA GLY A 2 8.20 -18.65 -14.72
C GLY A 2 6.83 -17.97 -14.81
N THR A 3 6.78 -16.74 -14.38
CA THR A 3 5.73 -15.83 -14.74
C THR A 3 6.08 -15.25 -16.10
N GLN A 4 5.15 -15.29 -17.03
CA GLN A 4 5.41 -14.86 -18.42
C GLN A 4 5.55 -13.34 -18.55
N ASN A 5 5.31 -12.57 -17.48
CA ASN A 5 5.24 -11.11 -17.48
C ASN A 5 6.21 -10.49 -16.47
N ASN A 6 6.59 -9.24 -16.70
CA ASN A 6 7.48 -8.52 -15.81
C ASN A 6 6.90 -8.36 -14.42
N GLN A 7 7.75 -8.54 -13.42
CA GLN A 7 7.47 -8.24 -12.02
C GLN A 7 8.47 -7.19 -11.54
N GLU A 8 7.97 -6.17 -10.85
CA GLU A 8 8.74 -4.99 -10.50
C GLU A 8 8.36 -4.47 -9.10
N HIS A 9 9.14 -3.54 -8.58
CA HIS A 9 8.89 -2.85 -7.31
C HIS A 9 8.67 -3.81 -6.13
N PRO A 10 9.63 -4.70 -5.82
CA PRO A 10 9.50 -5.58 -4.68
C PRO A 10 9.61 -4.82 -3.36
N THR A 11 8.83 -5.23 -2.39
CA THR A 11 8.87 -4.75 -1.01
C THR A 11 8.76 -5.95 -0.07
N VAL A 12 9.29 -5.86 1.13
CA VAL A 12 9.29 -6.95 2.10
C VAL A 12 9.08 -6.43 3.51
N SER A 13 8.32 -7.18 4.32
CA SER A 13 8.15 -6.91 5.74
C SER A 13 8.12 -8.22 6.53
N ALA A 14 8.84 -8.26 7.66
CA ALA A 14 8.86 -9.41 8.56
C ALA A 14 7.71 -9.30 9.58
N PHE A 15 7.15 -10.45 9.96
CA PHE A 15 6.14 -10.55 11.02
C PHE A 15 6.82 -10.84 12.38
N ASP A 16 6.31 -10.25 13.45
CA ASP A 16 6.80 -10.46 14.81
C ASP A 16 6.64 -11.92 15.27
N ASN A 17 5.62 -12.61 14.78
CA ASN A 17 5.35 -14.01 15.04
C ASN A 17 6.12 -14.97 14.12
N GLY A 18 6.99 -14.44 13.29
CA GLY A 18 7.84 -15.19 12.39
C GLY A 18 7.36 -15.21 10.93
N GLY A 19 8.33 -15.42 10.03
CA GLY A 19 8.10 -15.35 8.60
C GLY A 19 8.07 -13.92 8.07
N PHE A 20 7.69 -13.77 6.81
CA PHE A 20 7.66 -12.47 6.13
C PHE A 20 6.67 -12.48 4.96
N ILE A 21 6.37 -11.29 4.46
CA ILE A 21 5.56 -11.08 3.26
C ILE A 21 6.35 -10.27 2.23
N ILE A 22 6.25 -10.66 0.97
CA ILE A 22 6.79 -9.89 -0.16
C ILE A 22 5.61 -9.34 -0.97
N GLY A 23 5.61 -8.01 -1.18
CA GLY A 23 4.73 -7.34 -2.11
C GLY A 23 5.46 -7.03 -3.42
N PHE A 24 4.77 -7.01 -4.54
CA PHE A 24 5.34 -6.68 -5.85
C PHE A 24 4.25 -6.29 -6.85
N MET A 25 4.65 -5.60 -7.89
CA MET A 25 3.82 -5.28 -9.04
C MET A 25 4.01 -6.33 -10.14
N SER A 26 2.95 -6.71 -10.84
CA SER A 26 3.01 -7.62 -11.99
C SER A 26 2.08 -7.17 -13.11
N TYR A 27 2.49 -7.46 -14.33
CA TYR A 27 1.72 -7.22 -15.55
C TYR A 27 0.93 -8.49 -15.92
N GLY A 28 -0.40 -8.39 -16.10
CA GLY A 28 -1.25 -9.43 -16.70
C GLY A 28 -1.18 -10.81 -16.08
N GLN A 29 -0.93 -10.93 -14.78
CA GLN A 29 -0.79 -12.22 -14.09
C GLN A 29 -2.14 -12.90 -13.81
N ASP A 30 -3.21 -12.13 -13.76
CA ASP A 30 -4.58 -12.53 -13.43
C ASP A 30 -5.38 -13.06 -14.63
N GLY A 31 -4.74 -13.18 -15.80
CA GLY A 31 -5.40 -13.57 -17.04
C GLY A 31 -6.27 -12.47 -17.66
N GLU A 32 -6.38 -11.33 -16.99
CA GLU A 32 -6.92 -10.13 -17.57
C GLU A 32 -5.94 -9.56 -18.62
N SER A 33 -6.45 -8.76 -19.51
CA SER A 33 -5.66 -8.10 -20.55
C SER A 33 -4.38 -7.51 -19.95
N SER A 34 -3.22 -7.80 -20.56
CA SER A 34 -1.90 -7.25 -20.20
C SER A 34 -1.80 -5.72 -20.21
N ALA A 35 -2.96 -5.04 -20.25
CA ALA A 35 -3.04 -3.59 -20.31
C ALA A 35 -2.75 -2.91 -18.98
N TYR A 36 -2.99 -3.59 -17.85
CA TYR A 36 -2.84 -2.99 -16.51
C TYR A 36 -1.85 -3.74 -15.65
N THR A 37 -1.21 -3.02 -14.73
CA THR A 37 -0.41 -3.58 -13.65
C THR A 37 -1.27 -3.75 -12.43
N ASN A 38 -1.09 -4.88 -11.71
CA ASN A 38 -1.73 -5.11 -10.43
C ASN A 38 -0.69 -5.37 -9.35
N SER A 39 -1.07 -5.12 -8.11
CA SER A 39 -0.24 -5.34 -6.93
C SER A 39 -0.56 -6.70 -6.31
N TYR A 40 0.47 -7.50 -6.05
CA TYR A 40 0.39 -8.84 -5.50
C TYR A 40 1.24 -9.00 -4.26
N ALA A 41 0.98 -10.06 -3.50
CA ALA A 41 1.84 -10.50 -2.41
C ALA A 41 2.00 -12.02 -2.37
N GLN A 42 3.07 -12.45 -1.69
CA GLN A 42 3.34 -13.82 -1.31
C GLN A 42 3.86 -13.86 0.12
N ARG A 43 3.23 -14.68 0.97
CA ARG A 43 3.67 -14.92 2.34
C ARG A 43 4.63 -16.10 2.41
N PHE A 44 5.56 -16.02 3.37
CA PHE A 44 6.58 -17.06 3.63
C PHE A 44 6.68 -17.32 5.14
N ASP A 45 7.05 -18.55 5.49
CA ASP A 45 7.42 -18.93 6.86
C ASP A 45 8.87 -18.51 7.20
N ASN A 46 9.33 -18.84 8.43
CA ASN A 46 10.69 -18.55 8.88
C ASN A 46 11.79 -19.28 8.08
N ASP A 47 11.46 -20.41 7.49
CA ASP A 47 12.39 -21.22 6.72
C ASP A 47 12.42 -20.81 5.23
N GLY A 48 11.60 -19.79 4.86
CA GLY A 48 11.48 -19.30 3.49
C GLY A 48 10.58 -20.13 2.60
N ASN A 49 9.77 -21.03 3.16
CA ASN A 49 8.77 -21.76 2.39
C ASN A 49 7.55 -20.88 2.16
N LYS A 50 6.92 -21.02 0.99
CA LYS A 50 5.70 -20.29 0.67
C LYS A 50 4.53 -20.77 1.52
N ILE A 51 3.80 -19.84 2.10
CA ILE A 51 2.49 -20.06 2.74
C ILE A 51 1.40 -19.70 1.74
N GLY A 52 0.73 -20.71 1.20
CA GLY A 52 -0.28 -20.51 0.17
C GLY A 52 0.26 -20.06 -1.18
N GLY A 53 -0.62 -19.58 -2.04
CA GLY A 53 -0.29 -19.00 -3.34
C GLY A 53 -0.04 -17.49 -3.28
N GLN A 54 0.37 -16.93 -4.41
CA GLN A 54 0.33 -15.49 -4.62
C GLN A 54 -1.12 -15.01 -4.65
N PHE A 55 -1.39 -13.82 -4.14
CA PHE A 55 -2.73 -13.23 -4.11
C PHE A 55 -2.67 -11.75 -4.46
N ILE A 56 -3.78 -11.24 -4.97
CA ILE A 56 -3.92 -9.84 -5.34
C ILE A 56 -4.20 -8.97 -4.11
N LEU A 57 -3.60 -7.79 -4.05
CA LEU A 57 -3.74 -6.85 -2.94
C LEU A 57 -4.91 -5.88 -3.12
N THR A 58 -5.38 -5.68 -4.33
CA THR A 58 -6.35 -4.63 -4.70
C THR A 58 -7.69 -5.21 -5.12
N ASP A 59 -8.80 -4.50 -4.86
CA ASP A 59 -10.12 -4.88 -5.35
C ASP A 59 -10.31 -4.50 -6.82
N ASN A 60 -9.75 -3.34 -7.21
CA ASN A 60 -9.93 -2.81 -8.55
C ASN A 60 -8.77 -3.22 -9.45
N THR A 61 -9.01 -4.12 -10.38
CA THR A 61 -8.03 -4.58 -11.37
C THR A 61 -8.13 -3.87 -12.73
N SER A 62 -9.10 -2.96 -12.88
CA SER A 62 -9.35 -2.23 -14.13
C SER A 62 -8.50 -0.97 -14.29
N GLN A 63 -7.49 -0.77 -13.45
CA GLN A 63 -6.62 0.41 -13.43
C GLN A 63 -5.19 0.01 -13.11
N TYR A 64 -4.24 0.88 -13.48
CA TYR A 64 -2.85 0.67 -13.09
C TYR A 64 -2.69 0.79 -11.57
N GLN A 65 -2.17 -0.27 -10.96
CA GLN A 65 -1.82 -0.34 -9.55
C GLN A 65 -0.31 -0.42 -9.43
N HIS A 66 0.32 0.59 -8.85
CA HIS A 66 1.78 0.75 -8.85
C HIS A 66 2.38 0.83 -7.46
N MET A 67 3.65 0.45 -7.36
CA MET A 67 4.51 0.65 -6.19
C MET A 67 3.87 0.16 -4.89
N PRO A 68 3.51 -1.12 -4.78
CA PRO A 68 2.98 -1.65 -3.52
C PRO A 68 4.05 -1.60 -2.43
N VAL A 69 3.63 -1.24 -1.24
CA VAL A 69 4.38 -1.38 0.01
C VAL A 69 3.58 -2.30 0.92
N VAL A 70 4.21 -3.34 1.46
CA VAL A 70 3.61 -4.20 2.49
C VAL A 70 4.26 -3.91 3.82
N THR A 71 3.44 -3.74 4.86
CA THR A 71 3.90 -3.44 6.22
C THR A 71 3.22 -4.39 7.19
N ALA A 72 4.01 -5.23 7.87
CA ALA A 72 3.50 -6.12 8.89
C ALA A 72 2.92 -5.32 10.06
N LEU A 73 1.80 -5.79 10.56
CA LEU A 73 1.10 -5.32 11.75
C LEU A 73 1.10 -6.42 12.81
N ASP A 74 0.57 -6.12 14.00
CA ASP A 74 0.46 -7.09 15.09
C ASP A 74 -0.36 -8.33 14.67
N ASN A 75 -0.07 -9.46 15.33
CA ASN A 75 -0.80 -10.73 15.18
C ASN A 75 -0.81 -11.31 13.75
N GLY A 76 0.28 -11.11 13.00
CA GLY A 76 0.42 -11.65 11.65
C GLY A 76 -0.43 -10.95 10.59
N LYS A 77 -1.11 -9.87 10.94
CA LYS A 77 -1.79 -8.98 10.00
C LYS A 77 -0.76 -8.17 9.22
N PHE A 78 -1.20 -7.58 8.12
CA PHE A 78 -0.41 -6.58 7.39
C PHE A 78 -1.32 -5.57 6.70
N VAL A 79 -0.76 -4.43 6.37
CA VAL A 79 -1.36 -3.44 5.49
C VAL A 79 -0.58 -3.40 4.19
N ALA A 80 -1.29 -3.38 3.08
CA ALA A 80 -0.75 -3.07 1.76
C ALA A 80 -1.09 -1.62 1.42
N THR A 81 -0.13 -0.88 0.90
CA THR A 81 -0.29 0.50 0.43
C THR A 81 0.20 0.58 -1.00
N TRP A 82 -0.51 1.25 -1.88
CA TRP A 82 -0.14 1.41 -3.29
C TRP A 82 -0.65 2.72 -3.84
N GLN A 83 -0.21 3.07 -5.04
CA GLN A 83 -0.79 4.16 -5.82
C GLN A 83 -1.58 3.60 -7.00
N ALA A 84 -2.83 4.07 -7.15
CA ALA A 84 -3.69 3.72 -8.27
C ALA A 84 -3.84 4.92 -9.22
N GLN A 85 -3.76 4.66 -10.52
CA GLN A 85 -3.93 5.69 -11.52
C GLN A 85 -5.40 5.80 -11.95
N TYR A 86 -6.01 6.91 -11.57
CA TYR A 86 -7.33 7.30 -12.03
C TYR A 86 -7.21 8.42 -13.07
N THR A 87 -7.62 8.17 -14.30
CA THR A 87 -7.44 9.10 -15.42
C THR A 87 -5.95 9.41 -15.65
N LEU A 88 -5.49 10.62 -15.33
CA LEU A 88 -4.09 11.05 -15.45
C LEU A 88 -3.43 11.34 -14.10
N GLN A 89 -4.07 10.95 -13.00
CA GLN A 89 -3.60 11.26 -11.65
C GLN A 89 -3.51 9.99 -10.79
N TYR A 90 -2.50 9.94 -9.94
CA TYR A 90 -2.37 8.91 -8.93
C TYR A 90 -3.06 9.32 -7.64
N LYS A 91 -3.60 8.33 -6.94
CA LYS A 91 -4.10 8.40 -5.56
C LYS A 91 -3.49 7.28 -4.75
N VAL A 92 -3.31 7.50 -3.47
CA VAL A 92 -2.75 6.50 -2.55
C VAL A 92 -3.89 5.75 -1.87
N TYR A 93 -3.79 4.43 -1.87
CA TYR A 93 -4.73 3.51 -1.25
C TYR A 93 -4.03 2.61 -0.27
N ASN A 94 -4.79 2.09 0.68
CA ASN A 94 -4.38 0.98 1.52
C ASN A 94 -5.49 -0.05 1.68
N ARG A 95 -5.09 -1.25 2.13
CA ARG A 95 -5.98 -2.34 2.50
C ARG A 95 -5.32 -3.21 3.56
N ILE A 96 -6.09 -3.61 4.58
CA ILE A 96 -5.61 -4.47 5.66
C ILE A 96 -5.98 -5.92 5.34
N PHE A 97 -5.07 -6.83 5.70
CA PHE A 97 -5.23 -8.27 5.57
C PHE A 97 -4.97 -8.94 6.92
N ASP A 98 -5.69 -10.01 7.19
CA ASP A 98 -5.48 -10.85 8.35
C ASP A 98 -4.30 -11.83 8.16
N GLU A 99 -4.04 -12.65 9.16
CA GLU A 99 -2.99 -13.68 9.17
C GLU A 99 -3.21 -14.77 8.11
N ASN A 100 -4.42 -14.92 7.57
CA ASN A 100 -4.79 -15.88 6.52
C ASN A 100 -4.79 -15.23 5.12
N ASN A 101 -4.33 -13.99 5.00
CA ASN A 101 -4.34 -13.18 3.78
C ASN A 101 -5.76 -12.81 3.30
N VAL A 102 -6.73 -12.81 4.20
CA VAL A 102 -8.09 -12.37 3.91
C VAL A 102 -8.20 -10.87 4.18
N ALA A 103 -8.70 -10.13 3.20
CA ALA A 103 -8.88 -8.70 3.34
C ALA A 103 -9.97 -8.36 4.35
N ALA A 104 -9.70 -7.42 5.26
CA ALA A 104 -10.65 -6.95 6.27
C ALA A 104 -11.73 -6.00 5.69
N GLY A 105 -11.56 -5.57 4.45
CA GLY A 105 -12.49 -4.66 3.75
C GLY A 105 -12.01 -4.35 2.34
N GLY A 106 -12.64 -3.38 1.71
CA GLY A 106 -12.27 -2.88 0.39
C GLY A 106 -11.08 -1.92 0.40
N ASP A 107 -10.70 -1.46 -0.78
CA ASP A 107 -9.64 -0.46 -0.97
C ASP A 107 -10.03 0.87 -0.30
N THR A 108 -9.17 1.38 0.57
CA THR A 108 -9.38 2.63 1.28
C THR A 108 -8.46 3.72 0.72
N MET A 109 -9.03 4.78 0.17
CA MET A 109 -8.23 5.94 -0.26
C MET A 109 -7.63 6.65 0.96
N VAL A 110 -6.30 6.77 0.99
CA VAL A 110 -5.55 7.35 2.12
C VAL A 110 -5.69 8.86 2.15
N ASN A 111 -5.44 9.51 1.03
CA ASN A 111 -5.45 10.96 0.92
C ASN A 111 -6.88 11.52 1.04
N THR A 112 -7.01 12.68 1.70
CA THR A 112 -8.28 13.41 1.85
C THR A 112 -8.48 14.44 0.73
N SER A 113 -7.38 15.02 0.24
CA SER A 113 -7.42 15.86 -0.96
C SER A 113 -7.46 15.00 -2.20
N THR A 114 -8.36 15.30 -3.12
CA THR A 114 -8.47 14.62 -4.42
C THR A 114 -7.97 15.49 -5.58
N SER A 115 -7.54 16.72 -5.29
CA SER A 115 -6.96 17.63 -6.28
C SER A 115 -5.48 17.29 -6.51
N GLY A 116 -5.05 17.22 -7.76
CA GLY A 116 -3.66 16.91 -8.10
C GLY A 116 -3.29 15.44 -7.95
N MET A 117 -2.02 15.13 -8.15
CA MET A 117 -1.45 13.80 -8.05
C MET A 117 -0.95 13.55 -6.63
N GLN A 118 -1.27 12.41 -6.04
CA GLN A 118 -0.71 11.90 -4.79
C GLN A 118 -0.02 10.56 -5.07
N ALA A 119 1.25 10.46 -4.70
CA ALA A 119 2.08 9.30 -5.05
C ALA A 119 3.14 9.00 -3.97
N HIS A 120 3.90 7.93 -4.19
CA HIS A 120 5.00 7.49 -3.33
C HIS A 120 4.52 7.25 -1.88
N GLY A 121 3.42 6.48 -1.77
CA GLY A 121 2.91 6.06 -0.46
C GLY A 121 3.90 5.12 0.22
N ASP A 122 4.14 5.37 1.52
CA ASP A 122 4.89 4.48 2.40
C ASP A 122 4.17 4.35 3.73
N THR A 123 4.32 3.21 4.41
CA THR A 123 3.56 2.91 5.62
C THR A 123 4.45 2.32 6.70
N ALA A 124 4.24 2.77 7.94
CA ALA A 124 4.89 2.23 9.12
C ALA A 124 3.85 1.80 10.16
N ALA A 125 4.07 0.63 10.76
CA ALA A 125 3.28 0.14 11.88
C ALA A 125 3.56 0.97 13.15
N LEU A 126 2.53 1.12 13.99
CA LEU A 126 2.61 1.80 15.28
C LEU A 126 2.35 0.81 16.40
N SER A 127 2.94 1.06 17.56
CA SER A 127 2.62 0.31 18.78
C SER A 127 1.13 0.43 19.09
N GLY A 128 0.48 -0.72 19.34
CA GLY A 128 -0.97 -0.77 19.57
C GLY A 128 -1.80 -1.12 18.33
N GLY A 129 -1.14 -1.58 17.24
CA GLY A 129 -1.78 -2.19 16.08
C GLY A 129 -2.27 -1.21 15.01
N GLY A 130 -2.13 0.10 15.23
CA GLY A 130 -2.39 1.12 14.21
C GLY A 130 -1.21 1.29 13.25
N PHE A 131 -1.35 2.19 12.29
CA PHE A 131 -0.29 2.52 11.34
C PHE A 131 -0.38 3.97 10.85
N VAL A 132 0.71 4.45 10.27
CA VAL A 132 0.75 5.75 9.59
C VAL A 132 1.15 5.52 8.14
N THR A 133 0.41 6.13 7.21
CA THR A 133 0.77 6.18 5.79
C THR A 133 1.14 7.60 5.42
N THR A 134 2.28 7.76 4.75
CA THR A 134 2.78 9.05 4.23
C THR A 134 2.78 9.03 2.71
N TRP A 135 2.72 10.20 2.09
CA TRP A 135 2.78 10.35 0.62
C TRP A 135 3.27 11.73 0.21
N VAL A 136 3.65 11.85 -1.06
CA VAL A 136 3.89 13.15 -1.71
C VAL A 136 2.59 13.63 -2.35
N ASP A 137 2.18 14.86 -2.03
CA ASP A 137 1.12 15.56 -2.75
C ASP A 137 1.78 16.55 -3.73
N TYR A 138 1.53 16.34 -5.01
CA TYR A 138 2.02 17.18 -6.11
C TYR A 138 1.03 18.31 -6.43
N GLY A 139 0.47 18.93 -5.42
CA GLY A 139 -0.50 20.01 -5.55
C GLY A 139 -0.08 21.14 -6.50
N GLN A 140 -0.98 22.07 -6.75
CA GLN A 140 -0.87 23.01 -7.87
C GLN A 140 0.30 24.02 -7.81
N GLN A 141 0.91 24.27 -6.64
CA GLN A 141 1.97 25.28 -6.50
C GLN A 141 3.27 24.78 -5.86
N SER A 142 3.21 23.75 -5.03
CA SER A 142 4.39 23.14 -4.42
C SER A 142 4.10 21.70 -4.01
N HIS A 143 5.14 20.88 -4.00
CA HIS A 143 5.05 19.51 -3.49
C HIS A 143 5.11 19.53 -1.97
N GLY A 144 4.28 18.74 -1.31
CA GLY A 144 4.27 18.59 0.15
C GLY A 144 4.28 17.12 0.56
N ILE A 145 4.84 16.86 1.75
CA ILE A 145 4.74 15.54 2.40
C ILE A 145 3.55 15.58 3.33
N TYR A 146 2.69 14.59 3.20
CA TYR A 146 1.50 14.39 4.02
C TYR A 146 1.53 13.03 4.68
N GLY A 147 0.73 12.85 5.71
CA GLY A 147 0.54 11.58 6.36
C GLY A 147 -0.87 11.46 6.95
N GLN A 148 -1.34 10.25 7.09
CA GLN A 148 -2.60 9.89 7.72
C GLN A 148 -2.37 8.77 8.73
N LEU A 149 -2.86 8.96 9.94
CA LEU A 149 -2.90 7.94 10.98
C LEU A 149 -4.14 7.06 10.82
N PHE A 150 -3.96 5.78 11.12
CA PHE A 150 -5.04 4.79 11.14
C PHE A 150 -5.01 4.01 12.46
N ASP A 151 -6.18 3.66 12.97
CA ASP A 151 -6.31 2.71 14.07
C ASP A 151 -6.08 1.25 13.59
N ALA A 152 -6.10 0.31 14.52
CA ALA A 152 -5.90 -1.12 14.23
C ALA A 152 -7.02 -1.74 13.35
N SER A 153 -8.14 -1.06 13.18
CA SER A 153 -9.24 -1.44 12.30
C SER A 153 -9.18 -0.80 10.93
N GLY A 154 -8.18 0.10 10.69
CA GLY A 154 -8.02 0.83 9.44
C GLY A 154 -8.89 2.07 9.31
N ASN A 155 -9.48 2.55 10.40
CA ASN A 155 -10.18 3.83 10.39
C ASN A 155 -9.18 4.98 10.50
N LYS A 156 -9.40 6.05 9.75
CA LYS A 156 -8.60 7.27 9.85
C LYS A 156 -8.77 7.90 11.24
N VAL A 157 -7.65 8.18 11.91
CA VAL A 157 -7.62 8.84 13.21
C VAL A 157 -6.75 10.10 13.12
N GLY A 158 -7.39 11.25 13.25
CA GLY A 158 -6.73 12.54 13.08
C GLY A 158 -6.35 12.86 11.63
N LEU A 159 -5.99 14.10 11.43
CA LEU A 159 -5.46 14.58 10.14
C LEU A 159 -3.97 14.83 10.32
N ALA A 160 -3.15 14.23 9.48
CA ALA A 160 -1.76 14.63 9.38
C ALA A 160 -1.69 15.96 8.64
N ASN A 161 -1.20 16.98 9.31
CA ASN A 161 -0.91 18.26 8.70
C ASN A 161 0.36 18.16 7.85
N ASN A 162 0.42 18.97 6.80
CA ASN A 162 1.65 19.17 6.03
C ASN A 162 2.78 19.61 6.97
N SER A 163 3.87 18.88 7.00
CA SER A 163 5.06 19.20 7.81
C SER A 163 5.82 20.44 7.33
N ASN A 164 5.36 21.10 6.26
CA ASN A 164 6.03 22.25 5.62
C ASN A 164 5.22 23.54 5.66
N SER A 165 4.51 23.84 6.76
CA SER A 165 4.16 25.23 7.01
C SER A 165 5.39 25.95 7.59
N SER A 166 6.27 26.42 6.72
CA SER A 166 7.26 27.43 7.10
C SER A 166 6.50 28.65 7.60
N ASN A 167 6.49 28.85 8.91
CA ASN A 167 6.17 30.13 9.52
C ASN A 167 7.22 31.14 9.07
N ASN A 168 6.96 31.82 7.96
CA ASN A 168 7.55 33.10 7.66
C ASN A 168 6.57 34.15 8.16
N SER A 169 6.62 34.46 9.45
CA SER A 169 6.14 35.72 10.03
C SER A 169 7.37 36.56 10.35
N SER A 170 7.72 37.43 9.45
CA SER A 170 8.52 38.62 9.69
C SER A 170 7.66 39.72 10.32
#